data_d54a72e357984cc12b7c75e3d697d8d6
#
_entry.id   d54a72e357984cc12b7c75e3d697d8d6
#
_cell.length_a   1.000
_cell.length_b   1.000
_cell.length_c   1.000
_cell.angle_alpha   90.00
_cell.angle_beta   90.00
_cell.angle_gamma   90.00
#
_symmetry.space_group_name_H-M   'P 1'
#
loop_
_entity.id
_entity.type
_entity.pdbx_description
1 polymer ?
#
loop_
_entity_poly.entity_id
_entity_poly.type
_entity_poly.pdbx_seq_one_letter_code
_entity_poly.pdbx_strand_id
1 'polypeptide(L)'
;MPAIVTNKFRIHNAKQFVEAFDEVSFTAGAAITDASGLLNTNMYLFIGKVTPWADDTAPPTPTDSVSNTVYNHWRDMIAAKKIGSTDVSQVIPRYNWTSGSNYFAYNNANNALFDQQFYVMTDDYNVYKCLANNNSGGTSTNKPSGTGTSIVTTADKYKWKFMYQVSASRALKFVTPSYIPTQRVRKSNDTIAETTDSSFQYDVEIAANTSGNGAVEIVHVSTAGSGYTFEVGTVQAGHTETTTSAKITGGSGITGGIVDNDIYFTSDSGSGVTGKGGTITGYVAGTQVVTWTPALASSNVPEDGAGYSIGPKVAITGDGHGANVRSTNTATGTIGDIVVVAGGNNYGNAVATISTTVGTGGVLTPIIGPRGGHGDDAIEELGGFFVMVNSRLEYGESGNFTTNNDFRKIGLVAQPLYANGDVATASTIDQCVTITVQSWNSTAFAEDELVTGSASAATGKVVDFKNNTTLRLVDVTQGSNTTVGYDSIAGSFQANETFTGAGGASANTSAVVGGDFEKFSGDILYIENRSPVTRADDQIEDVKLIIEF
;
A
#
# COMPACT_ATOMS: atom_id res chain seq x y z
N MET A 1 18.30 -9.10 -24.38
CA MET A 1 18.18 -10.09 -23.28
C MET A 1 16.80 -9.92 -22.68
N PRO A 2 16.05 -10.98 -22.43
CA PRO A 2 14.79 -10.86 -21.70
C PRO A 2 15.10 -10.40 -20.25
N ALA A 3 14.44 -9.33 -19.81
CA ALA A 3 14.62 -8.76 -18.49
C ALA A 3 13.26 -8.35 -17.92
N ILE A 4 13.14 -8.33 -16.61
CA ILE A 4 11.93 -7.93 -15.89
C ILE A 4 12.30 -6.99 -14.74
N VAL A 5 11.52 -5.94 -14.55
CA VAL A 5 11.51 -5.16 -13.32
C VAL A 5 10.60 -5.89 -12.33
N THR A 6 11.16 -6.35 -11.22
CA THR A 6 10.40 -7.13 -10.22
C THR A 6 9.50 -6.22 -9.39
N ASN A 7 8.38 -6.76 -8.87
CA ASN A 7 7.53 -6.02 -7.93
C ASN A 7 8.29 -5.58 -6.67
N LYS A 8 9.27 -6.36 -6.23
CA LYS A 8 10.16 -5.97 -5.12
C LYS A 8 10.95 -4.70 -5.41
N PHE A 9 11.44 -4.54 -6.64
CA PHE A 9 12.15 -3.33 -7.06
C PHE A 9 11.19 -2.13 -7.15
N ARG A 10 9.98 -2.33 -7.68
CA ARG A 10 8.94 -1.28 -7.71
C ARG A 10 8.57 -0.81 -6.30
N ILE A 11 8.33 -1.74 -5.37
CA ILE A 11 8.05 -1.43 -3.96
C ILE A 11 9.23 -0.70 -3.31
N HIS A 12 10.46 -1.14 -3.60
CA HIS A 12 11.67 -0.48 -3.08
C HIS A 12 11.73 0.99 -3.53
N ASN A 13 11.52 1.25 -4.82
CA ASN A 13 11.50 2.63 -5.34
C ASN A 13 10.38 3.46 -4.70
N ALA A 14 9.19 2.89 -4.53
CA ALA A 14 8.09 3.56 -3.84
C ALA A 14 8.43 3.88 -2.36
N LYS A 15 9.09 2.95 -1.66
CA LYS A 15 9.58 3.18 -0.28
C LYS A 15 10.60 4.32 -0.25
N GLN A 16 11.59 4.33 -1.15
CA GLN A 16 12.61 5.38 -1.24
C GLN A 16 11.98 6.75 -1.55
N PHE A 17 11.00 6.80 -2.44
CA PHE A 17 10.31 8.04 -2.75
C PHE A 17 9.55 8.58 -1.54
N VAL A 18 8.85 7.74 -0.76
CA VAL A 18 8.17 8.16 0.48
C VAL A 18 9.18 8.59 1.53
N GLU A 19 10.28 7.85 1.69
CA GLU A 19 11.36 8.16 2.65
C GLU A 19 11.99 9.53 2.38
N ALA A 20 12.11 9.93 1.12
CA ALA A 20 12.66 11.23 0.74
C ALA A 20 11.89 12.42 1.34
N PHE A 21 10.60 12.28 1.68
CA PHE A 21 9.83 13.31 2.37
C PHE A 21 10.07 13.36 3.89
N ASP A 22 10.60 12.28 4.47
CA ASP A 22 10.93 12.15 5.91
C ASP A 22 12.40 12.40 6.20
N GLU A 23 13.25 12.55 5.19
CA GLU A 23 14.67 12.81 5.40
C GLU A 23 14.87 14.07 6.22
N VAL A 24 15.34 13.85 7.44
CA VAL A 24 15.72 14.94 8.36
C VAL A 24 16.95 15.61 7.78
N SER A 25 16.98 16.95 7.80
CA SER A 25 18.16 17.70 7.44
C SER A 25 19.39 17.13 8.16
N PHE A 26 20.32 16.61 7.39
CA PHE A 26 21.65 16.40 7.90
C PHE A 26 22.26 17.76 8.19
N THR A 27 22.46 18.09 9.45
CA THR A 27 23.57 18.96 9.79
C THR A 27 24.80 18.13 9.45
N ALA A 28 25.29 18.28 8.23
CA ALA A 28 26.42 17.51 7.77
C ALA A 28 27.58 17.76 8.70
N GLY A 29 28.03 16.72 9.37
CA GLY A 29 29.39 16.74 9.86
C GLY A 29 30.28 17.06 8.67
N ALA A 30 30.82 18.22 8.65
CA ALA A 30 31.88 18.85 7.85
C ALA A 30 32.27 18.34 6.44
N ALA A 31 31.65 17.33 5.86
CA ALA A 31 32.09 16.69 4.61
C ALA A 31 31.16 16.84 3.40
N ILE A 32 29.90 17.25 3.58
CA ILE A 32 28.98 17.54 2.49
C ILE A 32 28.23 18.82 2.84
N THR A 33 28.86 19.94 2.64
CA THR A 33 28.24 21.25 2.74
C THR A 33 27.85 21.73 1.36
N ASP A 34 26.53 21.74 1.06
CA ASP A 34 26.03 22.85 0.30
C ASP A 34 26.24 24.12 1.16
N ALA A 35 26.20 25.29 0.56
CA ALA A 35 26.47 26.54 1.25
C ALA A 35 25.53 26.81 2.45
N SER A 36 24.45 26.04 2.64
CA SER A 36 23.47 26.12 3.73
C SER A 36 23.64 25.03 4.80
N GLY A 37 24.42 23.99 4.54
CA GLY A 37 24.67 22.88 5.48
C GLY A 37 23.46 21.98 5.75
N LEU A 38 22.41 22.07 4.94
CA LEU A 38 21.14 21.39 5.11
C LEU A 38 20.77 20.63 3.84
N LEU A 39 20.75 19.30 3.91
CA LEU A 39 20.20 18.44 2.86
C LEU A 39 18.78 18.05 3.27
N ASN A 40 17.81 18.89 3.00
CA ASN A 40 16.39 18.55 3.09
C ASN A 40 15.85 18.33 1.69
N THR A 41 15.21 17.20 1.46
CA THR A 41 14.44 17.02 0.23
C THR A 41 13.15 17.81 0.37
N ASN A 42 13.15 19.05 -0.10
CA ASN A 42 11.94 19.88 -0.14
C ASN A 42 11.21 19.60 -1.45
N MET A 43 10.00 19.08 -1.34
CA MET A 43 9.13 18.85 -2.49
C MET A 43 7.91 19.77 -2.42
N TYR A 44 7.51 20.26 -3.58
CA TYR A 44 6.36 21.13 -3.73
C TYR A 44 5.42 20.58 -4.80
N LEU A 45 4.12 20.59 -4.48
CA LEU A 45 3.09 20.49 -5.49
C LEU A 45 2.86 21.87 -6.08
N PHE A 46 2.95 22.01 -7.39
CA PHE A 46 2.64 23.26 -8.08
C PHE A 46 1.40 23.16 -8.96
N ILE A 47 0.73 24.29 -9.14
CA ILE A 47 -0.34 24.48 -10.12
C ILE A 47 0.11 25.45 -11.20
N GLY A 48 -0.44 25.32 -12.40
CA GLY A 48 -0.07 26.18 -13.52
C GLY A 48 -1.00 26.09 -14.70
N LYS A 49 -0.64 26.81 -15.77
CA LYS A 49 -1.37 26.84 -17.04
C LYS A 49 -2.77 27.45 -16.89
N VAL A 50 -2.85 28.75 -16.84
CA VAL A 50 -4.12 29.50 -16.82
C VAL A 50 -4.82 29.47 -18.18
N THR A 51 -4.05 29.57 -19.27
CA THR A 51 -4.60 29.63 -20.62
C THR A 51 -5.24 28.32 -21.07
N PRO A 52 -6.39 28.35 -21.76
CA PRO A 52 -7.07 27.16 -22.25
C PRO A 52 -6.18 26.25 -23.11
N TRP A 53 -6.49 24.94 -23.08
CA TRP A 53 -6.01 24.01 -24.08
C TRP A 53 -6.73 24.27 -25.42
N ALA A 54 -6.26 23.68 -26.49
CA ALA A 54 -7.00 23.68 -27.75
C ALA A 54 -8.39 23.02 -27.59
N ASP A 55 -8.48 22.04 -26.69
CA ASP A 55 -9.70 21.42 -26.21
C ASP A 55 -9.55 21.12 -24.71
N ASP A 56 -10.23 21.88 -23.87
CA ASP A 56 -10.19 21.73 -22.41
C ASP A 56 -10.88 20.43 -21.92
N THR A 57 -11.68 19.77 -22.74
CA THR A 57 -12.31 18.48 -22.42
C THR A 57 -11.39 17.29 -22.72
N ALA A 58 -10.36 17.52 -23.53
CA ALA A 58 -9.36 16.53 -23.91
C ALA A 58 -7.93 17.13 -23.78
N PRO A 59 -7.43 17.34 -22.56
CA PRO A 59 -6.09 17.87 -22.35
C PRO A 59 -5.01 17.02 -23.02
N PRO A 60 -3.98 17.61 -23.61
CA PRO A 60 -2.91 16.84 -24.26
C PRO A 60 -2.15 16.01 -23.22
N THR A 61 -1.68 14.83 -23.62
CA THR A 61 -0.77 14.03 -22.79
C THR A 61 0.49 14.84 -22.53
N PRO A 62 0.96 14.92 -21.26
CA PRO A 62 2.23 15.56 -20.97
C PRO A 62 3.38 14.89 -21.72
N THR A 63 4.36 15.69 -22.10
CA THR A 63 5.59 15.20 -22.75
C THR A 63 6.78 15.61 -21.91
N ASP A 64 7.79 14.77 -21.88
CA ASP A 64 9.06 15.05 -21.23
C ASP A 64 10.15 15.27 -22.26
N SER A 65 10.95 16.32 -22.08
CA SER A 65 12.16 16.57 -22.85
C SER A 65 13.17 17.36 -22.01
N VAL A 66 14.43 17.16 -22.27
CA VAL A 66 15.55 17.68 -21.46
C VAL A 66 15.56 19.21 -21.33
N SER A 67 14.87 19.95 -22.19
CA SER A 67 14.90 21.42 -22.17
C SER A 67 13.54 22.07 -22.40
N ASN A 68 12.87 21.79 -23.51
CA ASN A 68 11.70 22.59 -23.92
C ASN A 68 10.48 22.39 -23.01
N THR A 69 10.20 21.18 -22.60
CA THR A 69 9.02 20.91 -21.74
C THR A 69 9.26 21.41 -20.32
N VAL A 70 10.45 21.20 -19.77
CA VAL A 70 10.84 21.75 -18.45
C VAL A 70 10.70 23.27 -18.44
N TYR A 71 11.19 23.93 -19.50
CA TYR A 71 11.04 25.38 -19.67
C TYR A 71 9.57 25.83 -19.63
N ASN A 72 8.68 25.15 -20.35
CA ASN A 72 7.27 25.49 -20.37
C ASN A 72 6.58 25.27 -18.99
N HIS A 73 6.99 24.25 -18.22
CA HIS A 73 6.42 24.02 -16.90
C HIS A 73 6.74 25.15 -15.94
N TRP A 74 7.99 25.64 -15.97
CA TRP A 74 8.40 26.81 -15.18
C TRP A 74 7.70 28.11 -15.62
N ARG A 75 7.46 28.29 -16.91
CA ARG A 75 6.74 29.45 -17.44
C ARG A 75 5.28 29.48 -17.03
N ASP A 76 4.64 28.32 -17.02
CA ASP A 76 3.22 28.16 -16.75
C ASP A 76 2.91 28.11 -15.24
N MET A 77 3.91 27.95 -14.38
CA MET A 77 3.73 27.78 -12.93
C MET A 77 3.16 29.07 -12.31
N ILE A 78 2.08 28.93 -11.53
CA ILE A 78 1.39 30.02 -10.84
C ILE A 78 1.83 30.08 -9.38
N ALA A 79 1.73 28.95 -8.70
CA ALA A 79 1.98 28.82 -7.28
C ALA A 79 2.39 27.40 -6.92
N ALA A 80 3.06 27.24 -5.77
CA ALA A 80 3.42 25.93 -5.27
C ALA A 80 3.20 25.83 -3.76
N LYS A 81 2.87 24.62 -3.29
CA LYS A 81 2.69 24.29 -1.88
C LYS A 81 3.62 23.18 -1.46
N LYS A 82 4.33 23.39 -0.35
CA LYS A 82 5.25 22.40 0.21
C LYS A 82 4.49 21.15 0.66
N ILE A 83 5.02 19.99 0.31
CA ILE A 83 4.50 18.70 0.72
C ILE A 83 5.27 18.23 1.98
N GLY A 84 4.54 17.90 3.03
CA GLY A 84 5.09 17.28 4.22
C GLY A 84 5.03 15.75 4.14
N SER A 85 5.84 15.08 4.96
CA SER A 85 5.84 13.60 5.03
C SER A 85 4.48 13.02 5.40
N THR A 86 3.69 13.73 6.21
CA THR A 86 2.33 13.31 6.56
C THR A 86 1.31 13.42 5.42
N ASP A 87 1.69 14.00 4.30
CA ASP A 87 0.86 14.19 3.11
C ASP A 87 1.19 13.18 2.01
N VAL A 88 2.06 12.23 2.32
CA VAL A 88 2.49 11.16 1.40
C VAL A 88 2.24 9.80 2.03
N SER A 89 1.77 8.86 1.24
CA SER A 89 1.57 7.47 1.68
C SER A 89 1.71 6.50 0.53
N GLN A 90 2.29 5.34 0.79
CA GLN A 90 2.08 4.21 -0.10
C GLN A 90 0.61 3.81 -0.07
N VAL A 91 0.09 3.46 -1.24
CA VAL A 91 -1.29 3.03 -1.43
C VAL A 91 -1.35 1.76 -2.26
N ILE A 92 -2.45 1.04 -2.10
CA ILE A 92 -2.77 -0.16 -2.86
C ILE A 92 -4.18 -0.03 -3.46
N PRO A 93 -4.53 -0.75 -4.52
CA PRO A 93 -5.88 -0.77 -5.07
C PRO A 93 -6.93 -1.07 -3.99
N ARG A 94 -8.07 -0.42 -4.07
CA ARG A 94 -9.16 -0.60 -3.10
C ARG A 94 -10.11 -1.69 -3.55
N TYR A 95 -10.20 -2.75 -2.77
CA TYR A 95 -11.18 -3.80 -2.92
C TYR A 95 -12.05 -3.86 -1.67
N ASN A 96 -13.32 -3.50 -1.80
CA ASN A 96 -14.26 -3.59 -0.68
C ASN A 96 -14.80 -5.03 -0.57
N TRP A 97 -14.92 -5.52 0.67
CA TRP A 97 -15.63 -6.77 0.89
C TRP A 97 -17.12 -6.59 0.54
N THR A 98 -17.64 -7.52 -0.24
CA THR A 98 -19.06 -7.54 -0.64
C THR A 98 -19.57 -8.98 -0.54
N SER A 99 -20.71 -9.16 0.12
CA SER A 99 -21.34 -10.48 0.23
C SER A 99 -21.72 -11.04 -1.14
N GLY A 100 -21.42 -12.30 -1.37
CA GLY A 100 -21.67 -12.99 -2.64
C GLY A 100 -20.57 -12.81 -3.69
N SER A 101 -19.48 -12.12 -3.38
CA SER A 101 -18.33 -11.97 -4.27
C SER A 101 -17.31 -13.10 -4.08
N ASN A 102 -16.56 -13.38 -5.15
CA ASN A 102 -15.42 -14.30 -5.10
C ASN A 102 -14.12 -13.51 -4.94
N TYR A 103 -13.26 -13.96 -4.05
CA TYR A 103 -11.92 -13.40 -3.85
C TYR A 103 -10.86 -14.44 -4.15
N PHE A 104 -9.74 -14.01 -4.69
CA PHE A 104 -8.59 -14.88 -4.90
C PHE A 104 -7.89 -15.17 -3.57
N ALA A 105 -7.42 -16.38 -3.41
CA ALA A 105 -6.54 -16.71 -2.28
C ALA A 105 -5.09 -16.32 -2.62
N TYR A 106 -4.34 -15.90 -1.61
CA TYR A 106 -2.90 -15.75 -1.73
C TYR A 106 -2.28 -17.06 -2.21
N ASN A 107 -1.37 -16.96 -3.17
CA ASN A 107 -0.59 -18.08 -3.68
C ASN A 107 0.82 -17.59 -4.02
N ASN A 108 1.82 -18.13 -3.32
CA ASN A 108 3.22 -17.78 -3.52
C ASN A 108 3.77 -18.10 -4.91
N ALA A 109 3.12 -19.00 -5.66
CA ALA A 109 3.49 -19.36 -7.03
C ALA A 109 2.79 -18.49 -8.09
N ASN A 110 1.90 -17.57 -7.72
CA ASN A 110 1.17 -16.74 -8.66
C ASN A 110 1.97 -15.50 -9.04
N ASN A 111 2.43 -15.42 -10.28
CA ASN A 111 3.20 -14.28 -10.79
C ASN A 111 2.38 -13.00 -11.00
N ALA A 112 1.05 -13.11 -11.08
CA ALA A 112 0.10 -12.01 -11.25
C ALA A 112 -0.72 -11.75 -9.97
N LEU A 113 -0.17 -12.05 -8.80
CA LEU A 113 -0.90 -11.95 -7.55
C LEU A 113 -1.44 -10.53 -7.29
N PHE A 114 -0.63 -9.51 -7.55
CA PHE A 114 -1.01 -8.12 -7.30
C PHE A 114 -2.02 -7.54 -8.29
N ASP A 115 -2.30 -8.24 -9.37
CA ASP A 115 -3.36 -7.90 -10.32
C ASP A 115 -4.73 -8.50 -9.92
N GLN A 116 -4.78 -9.22 -8.79
CA GLN A 116 -5.96 -9.94 -8.33
C GLN A 116 -6.51 -9.38 -7.02
N GLN A 117 -7.81 -9.60 -6.79
CA GLN A 117 -8.49 -9.23 -5.54
C GLN A 117 -8.26 -10.31 -4.47
N PHE A 118 -7.05 -10.36 -3.89
CA PHE A 118 -6.69 -11.33 -2.84
C PHE A 118 -6.67 -10.73 -1.42
N TYR A 119 -7.13 -9.51 -1.28
CA TYR A 119 -7.38 -8.82 -0.02
C TYR A 119 -8.62 -7.94 -0.15
N VAL A 120 -9.19 -7.56 0.98
CA VAL A 120 -10.39 -6.72 1.03
C VAL A 120 -10.30 -5.72 2.17
N MET A 121 -10.96 -4.57 2.01
CA MET A 121 -11.26 -3.65 3.09
C MET A 121 -12.74 -3.77 3.47
N THR A 122 -13.03 -3.86 4.76
CA THR A 122 -14.40 -3.84 5.29
C THR A 122 -14.87 -2.42 5.54
N ASP A 123 -16.16 -2.26 5.80
CA ASP A 123 -16.78 -1.00 6.22
C ASP A 123 -16.25 -0.43 7.55
N ASP A 124 -15.61 -1.28 8.37
CA ASP A 124 -14.88 -0.89 9.58
C ASP A 124 -13.45 -0.38 9.29
N TYR A 125 -13.09 -0.22 8.01
CA TYR A 125 -11.73 0.13 7.55
C TYR A 125 -10.66 -0.89 7.94
N ASN A 126 -11.03 -2.12 8.23
CA ASN A 126 -10.10 -3.21 8.44
C ASN A 126 -9.73 -3.87 7.12
N VAL A 127 -8.45 -4.12 6.92
CA VAL A 127 -7.91 -4.78 5.72
C VAL A 127 -7.55 -6.22 6.06
N TYR A 128 -8.11 -7.16 5.28
CA TYR A 128 -7.89 -8.60 5.44
C TYR A 128 -7.34 -9.19 4.15
N LYS A 129 -6.28 -10.00 4.28
CA LYS A 129 -5.71 -10.79 3.19
C LYS A 129 -6.39 -12.15 3.14
N CYS A 130 -6.85 -12.55 1.97
CA CYS A 130 -7.47 -13.85 1.75
C CYS A 130 -6.38 -14.92 1.62
N LEU A 131 -6.37 -15.90 2.53
CA LEU A 131 -5.43 -17.00 2.53
C LEU A 131 -6.04 -18.28 1.97
N ALA A 132 -7.37 -18.42 2.04
CA ALA A 132 -8.09 -19.52 1.39
C ALA A 132 -9.51 -19.07 1.04
N ASN A 133 -10.01 -19.51 -0.12
CA ASN A 133 -11.29 -19.14 -0.69
C ASN A 133 -12.24 -20.34 -0.87
N ASN A 134 -12.38 -21.15 0.16
CA ASN A 134 -13.23 -22.35 0.16
C ASN A 134 -12.85 -23.36 -0.95
N ASN A 135 -11.56 -23.64 -1.11
CA ASN A 135 -10.94 -24.67 -1.98
C ASN A 135 -11.28 -24.62 -3.50
N SER A 136 -12.27 -23.85 -3.94
CA SER A 136 -12.72 -23.85 -5.34
C SER A 136 -13.22 -22.48 -5.81
N GLY A 137 -12.97 -21.41 -5.06
CA GLY A 137 -13.46 -20.08 -5.42
C GLY A 137 -14.97 -19.92 -5.21
N GLY A 138 -15.53 -20.50 -4.15
CA GLY A 138 -16.90 -20.25 -3.72
C GLY A 138 -17.08 -18.79 -3.28
N THR A 139 -18.33 -18.30 -3.34
CA THR A 139 -18.64 -16.92 -2.93
C THR A 139 -18.42 -16.70 -1.43
N SER A 140 -17.83 -15.57 -1.06
CA SER A 140 -17.74 -15.12 0.33
C SER A 140 -19.08 -14.50 0.75
N THR A 141 -19.68 -15.06 1.79
CA THR A 141 -20.98 -14.60 2.32
C THR A 141 -20.89 -14.11 3.76
N ASN A 142 -19.75 -14.36 4.41
CA ASN A 142 -19.51 -13.98 5.80
C ASN A 142 -18.36 -12.97 5.88
N LYS A 143 -18.68 -11.73 6.26
CA LYS A 143 -17.69 -10.65 6.42
C LYS A 143 -16.62 -11.04 7.45
N PRO A 144 -15.31 -10.95 7.10
CA PRO A 144 -14.26 -11.14 8.10
C PRO A 144 -14.35 -10.06 9.17
N SER A 145 -14.04 -10.42 10.39
CA SER A 145 -14.07 -9.51 11.54
C SER A 145 -13.01 -9.87 12.58
N GLY A 146 -12.72 -8.92 13.46
CA GLY A 146 -11.69 -9.06 14.49
C GLY A 146 -10.32 -8.58 14.03
N THR A 147 -9.50 -8.14 14.97
CA THR A 147 -8.18 -7.52 14.77
C THR A 147 -7.05 -8.36 15.37
N GLY A 148 -7.33 -9.62 15.65
CA GLY A 148 -6.36 -10.54 16.27
C GLY A 148 -5.27 -11.00 15.31
N THR A 149 -4.23 -11.58 15.88
CA THR A 149 -3.04 -12.06 15.15
C THR A 149 -3.25 -13.40 14.44
N SER A 150 -4.28 -14.15 14.82
CA SER A 150 -4.59 -15.47 14.27
C SER A 150 -5.35 -15.37 12.94
N ILE A 151 -5.29 -16.45 12.15
CA ILE A 151 -6.11 -16.61 10.94
C ILE A 151 -7.57 -16.76 11.34
N VAL A 152 -8.45 -15.98 10.74
CA VAL A 152 -9.90 -16.01 10.93
C VAL A 152 -10.51 -16.93 9.88
N THR A 153 -11.19 -18.00 10.32
CA THR A 153 -11.99 -18.84 9.42
C THR A 153 -13.46 -18.47 9.55
N THR A 154 -14.05 -18.00 8.45
CA THR A 154 -15.47 -17.64 8.39
C THR A 154 -16.35 -18.86 8.09
N ALA A 155 -17.67 -18.77 8.35
CA ALA A 155 -18.59 -19.90 8.17
C ALA A 155 -18.70 -20.38 6.71
N ASP A 156 -18.40 -19.51 5.74
CA ASP A 156 -18.27 -19.82 4.31
C ASP A 156 -16.93 -20.46 3.95
N LYS A 157 -16.11 -20.82 4.95
CA LYS A 157 -14.81 -21.47 4.86
C LYS A 157 -13.72 -20.65 4.19
N TYR A 158 -13.91 -19.37 4.03
CA TYR A 158 -12.81 -18.47 3.74
C TYR A 158 -11.89 -18.36 4.94
N LYS A 159 -10.58 -18.23 4.68
CA LYS A 159 -9.56 -17.99 5.70
C LYS A 159 -8.93 -16.63 5.45
N TRP A 160 -9.03 -15.75 6.44
CA TRP A 160 -8.60 -14.37 6.35
C TRP A 160 -7.51 -14.08 7.37
N LYS A 161 -6.51 -13.32 6.97
CA LYS A 161 -5.52 -12.72 7.89
C LYS A 161 -5.81 -11.24 8.02
N PHE A 162 -6.06 -10.77 9.22
CA PHE A 162 -6.09 -9.33 9.49
C PHE A 162 -4.70 -8.74 9.25
N MET A 163 -4.62 -7.65 8.48
CA MET A 163 -3.36 -7.00 8.14
C MET A 163 -3.21 -5.68 8.93
N TYR A 164 -4.16 -4.78 8.79
CA TYR A 164 -4.17 -3.49 9.48
C TYR A 164 -5.54 -2.83 9.42
N GLN A 165 -5.69 -1.78 10.23
CA GLN A 165 -6.84 -0.88 10.18
C GLN A 165 -6.39 0.47 9.64
N VAL A 166 -7.13 1.02 8.69
CA VAL A 166 -6.93 2.39 8.21
C VAL A 166 -7.48 3.35 9.25
N SER A 167 -6.63 4.17 9.88
CA SER A 167 -7.04 5.17 10.85
C SER A 167 -7.90 6.26 10.20
N ALA A 168 -8.76 6.93 11.00
CA ALA A 168 -9.64 7.99 10.49
C ALA A 168 -8.85 9.13 9.82
N SER A 169 -7.70 9.52 10.37
CA SER A 169 -6.85 10.57 9.78
C SER A 169 -6.28 10.16 8.43
N ARG A 170 -5.82 8.91 8.28
CA ARG A 170 -5.32 8.39 7.01
C ARG A 170 -6.45 8.17 6.01
N ALA A 171 -7.63 7.77 6.49
CA ALA A 171 -8.80 7.61 5.62
C ALA A 171 -9.20 8.93 4.96
N LEU A 172 -9.24 10.02 5.71
CA LEU A 172 -9.54 11.36 5.17
C LEU A 172 -8.54 11.80 4.11
N LYS A 173 -7.24 11.53 4.33
CA LYS A 173 -6.19 11.96 3.40
C LYS A 173 -6.07 11.05 2.18
N PHE A 174 -6.12 9.73 2.36
CA PHE A 174 -5.60 8.79 1.35
C PHE A 174 -6.62 7.75 0.85
N VAL A 175 -7.81 7.62 1.45
CA VAL A 175 -8.83 6.73 0.89
C VAL A 175 -9.53 7.42 -0.27
N THR A 176 -9.58 6.73 -1.39
CA THR A 176 -10.31 7.13 -2.60
C THR A 176 -11.23 5.99 -3.04
N PRO A 177 -12.08 6.19 -4.06
CA PRO A 177 -12.83 5.08 -4.65
C PRO A 177 -11.96 3.93 -5.16
N SER A 178 -10.71 4.22 -5.58
CA SER A 178 -9.82 3.26 -6.25
C SER A 178 -8.62 2.82 -5.41
N TYR A 179 -8.24 3.55 -4.34
CA TYR A 179 -7.03 3.28 -3.57
C TYR A 179 -7.26 3.41 -2.07
N ILE A 180 -6.47 2.66 -1.29
CA ILE A 180 -6.39 2.72 0.17
C ILE A 180 -4.94 2.82 0.63
N PRO A 181 -4.64 3.56 1.73
CA PRO A 181 -3.28 3.66 2.24
C PRO A 181 -2.83 2.35 2.88
N THR A 182 -1.54 2.06 2.71
CA THR A 182 -0.85 0.97 3.40
C THR A 182 0.39 1.48 4.10
N GLN A 183 0.86 0.79 5.13
CA GLN A 183 2.07 1.13 5.87
C GLN A 183 2.63 -0.10 6.56
N ARG A 184 3.85 -0.01 7.00
CA ARG A 184 4.47 -0.87 8.02
C ARG A 184 4.70 -0.03 9.26
N VAL A 185 4.30 -0.54 10.41
CA VAL A 185 4.40 0.19 11.69
C VAL A 185 5.70 -0.20 12.41
N ARG A 186 6.05 -1.48 12.38
CA ARG A 186 7.26 -2.00 13.01
C ARG A 186 8.52 -1.51 12.29
N LYS A 187 9.45 -0.94 13.04
CA LYS A 187 10.76 -0.55 12.53
C LYS A 187 11.68 -1.77 12.41
N SER A 188 12.66 -1.69 11.54
CA SER A 188 13.60 -2.80 11.30
C SER A 188 14.47 -3.16 12.51
N ASN A 189 14.62 -2.23 13.45
CA ASN A 189 15.40 -2.40 14.68
C ASN A 189 14.55 -2.65 15.92
N ASP A 190 13.22 -2.74 15.77
CA ASP A 190 12.33 -3.06 16.90
C ASP A 190 12.60 -4.49 17.38
N THR A 191 12.81 -4.63 18.67
CA THR A 191 12.84 -5.93 19.32
C THR A 191 11.43 -6.34 19.72
N ILE A 192 11.18 -7.65 19.82
CA ILE A 192 9.85 -8.18 20.21
C ILE A 192 9.42 -7.67 21.61
N ALA A 193 10.37 -7.23 22.43
CA ALA A 193 10.14 -6.74 23.79
C ALA A 193 9.80 -5.24 23.88
N GLU A 194 10.02 -4.47 22.81
CA GLU A 194 9.75 -3.02 22.79
C GLU A 194 8.38 -2.74 22.16
N THR A 195 7.35 -2.74 22.99
CA THR A 195 5.97 -2.43 22.57
C THR A 195 5.61 -1.00 22.98
N THR A 196 6.15 -0.01 22.27
CA THR A 196 5.70 1.38 22.41
C THR A 196 4.46 1.68 21.56
N ASP A 197 4.24 0.90 20.51
CA ASP A 197 3.06 0.96 19.66
C ASP A 197 2.07 -0.13 20.09
N SER A 198 0.88 0.28 20.52
CA SER A 198 -0.22 -0.62 20.92
C SER A 198 -1.24 -0.82 19.80
N SER A 199 -0.90 -0.51 18.56
CA SER A 199 -1.80 -0.72 17.43
C SER A 199 -1.97 -2.21 17.12
N PHE A 200 -3.15 -2.60 16.68
CA PHE A 200 -3.42 -3.97 16.24
C PHE A 200 -2.48 -4.41 15.09
N GLN A 201 -2.08 -3.48 14.24
CA GLN A 201 -1.12 -3.77 13.16
C GLN A 201 0.25 -4.17 13.71
N TYR A 202 0.75 -3.45 14.72
CA TYR A 202 2.01 -3.78 15.36
C TYR A 202 2.01 -5.20 15.94
N ASP A 203 0.92 -5.56 16.64
CA ASP A 203 0.76 -6.91 17.19
C ASP A 203 0.80 -7.99 16.10
N VAL A 204 0.19 -7.73 14.95
CA VAL A 204 0.20 -8.65 13.80
C VAL A 204 1.59 -8.78 13.20
N GLU A 205 2.32 -7.67 13.02
CA GLU A 205 3.69 -7.64 12.49
C GLU A 205 4.67 -8.41 13.42
N ILE A 206 4.55 -8.24 14.73
CA ILE A 206 5.35 -8.99 15.71
C ILE A 206 5.03 -10.48 15.68
N ALA A 207 3.73 -10.84 15.67
CA ALA A 207 3.30 -12.23 15.63
C ALA A 207 3.75 -12.94 14.34
N ALA A 208 3.72 -12.25 13.20
CA ALA A 208 4.19 -12.78 11.92
C ALA A 208 5.69 -13.10 11.96
N ASN A 209 6.50 -12.20 12.50
CA ASN A 209 7.95 -12.38 12.61
C ASN A 209 8.35 -13.60 13.47
N THR A 210 7.50 -14.04 14.41
CA THR A 210 7.74 -15.24 15.21
C THR A 210 7.45 -16.54 14.47
N SER A 211 6.65 -16.49 13.40
CA SER A 211 6.29 -17.67 12.58
C SER A 211 7.44 -18.17 11.70
N GLY A 212 8.49 -17.38 11.52
CA GLY A 212 9.67 -17.74 10.73
C GLY A 212 9.48 -17.56 9.23
N ASN A 213 10.60 -17.66 8.50
CA ASN A 213 10.61 -17.54 7.04
C ASN A 213 10.20 -18.87 6.39
N GLY A 214 9.34 -18.81 5.37
CA GLY A 214 9.00 -19.97 4.57
C GLY A 214 8.20 -21.02 5.35
N ALA A 215 7.30 -20.58 6.23
CA ALA A 215 6.36 -21.49 6.89
C ALA A 215 5.23 -21.89 5.93
N VAL A 216 4.78 -23.14 5.99
CA VAL A 216 3.55 -23.60 5.34
C VAL A 216 2.38 -23.25 6.27
N GLU A 217 1.65 -22.18 5.96
CA GLU A 217 0.56 -21.71 6.81
C GLU A 217 -0.81 -22.19 6.37
N ILE A 218 -0.96 -22.56 5.10
CA ILE A 218 -2.19 -23.08 4.51
C ILE A 218 -1.84 -24.28 3.61
N VAL A 219 -2.69 -25.27 3.62
CA VAL A 219 -2.67 -26.35 2.61
C VAL A 219 -4.04 -26.41 1.95
N HIS A 220 -4.10 -26.07 0.68
CA HIS A 220 -5.34 -26.16 -0.10
C HIS A 220 -5.67 -27.60 -0.44
N VAL A 221 -6.93 -27.98 -0.27
CA VAL A 221 -7.47 -29.23 -0.81
C VAL A 221 -7.93 -28.97 -2.25
N SER A 222 -7.02 -29.17 -3.21
CA SER A 222 -7.32 -28.94 -4.62
C SER A 222 -8.29 -29.98 -5.17
N THR A 223 -8.20 -31.21 -4.66
CA THR A 223 -9.16 -32.29 -4.92
C THR A 223 -9.34 -33.12 -3.64
N ALA A 224 -10.58 -33.30 -3.21
CA ALA A 224 -10.90 -33.95 -1.94
C ALA A 224 -10.64 -35.44 -1.92
N GLY A 225 -10.58 -36.08 -3.09
CA GLY A 225 -10.48 -37.55 -3.21
C GLY A 225 -11.70 -38.29 -2.68
N SER A 226 -11.57 -39.57 -2.50
CA SER A 226 -12.65 -40.45 -1.97
C SER A 226 -12.12 -41.73 -1.33
N GLY A 227 -12.96 -42.34 -0.51
CA GLY A 227 -12.65 -43.63 0.11
C GLY A 227 -11.67 -43.57 1.28
N TYR A 228 -11.35 -42.38 1.78
CA TYR A 228 -10.51 -42.23 2.97
C TYR A 228 -11.26 -42.60 4.25
N THR A 229 -10.52 -43.10 5.23
CA THR A 229 -11.08 -43.40 6.55
C THR A 229 -10.84 -42.26 7.52
N PHE A 230 -11.91 -41.82 8.14
CA PHE A 230 -11.88 -40.80 9.21
C PHE A 230 -12.67 -41.33 10.42
N GLU A 231 -12.15 -41.09 11.61
CA GLU A 231 -12.82 -41.39 12.86
C GLU A 231 -12.70 -40.22 13.84
N VAL A 232 -13.73 -39.99 14.61
CA VAL A 232 -13.74 -38.98 15.67
C VAL A 232 -14.41 -39.59 16.91
N GLY A 233 -13.82 -39.41 18.08
CA GLY A 233 -14.35 -39.97 19.30
C GLY A 233 -13.60 -39.51 20.53
N THR A 234 -13.73 -40.27 21.62
CA THR A 234 -13.04 -40.03 22.87
C THR A 234 -12.25 -41.24 23.34
N VAL A 235 -11.20 -40.98 24.11
CA VAL A 235 -10.46 -42.04 24.82
C VAL A 235 -11.38 -42.63 25.88
N GLN A 236 -11.35 -43.97 26.01
CA GLN A 236 -12.23 -44.72 26.89
C GLN A 236 -11.50 -45.38 28.05
N ALA A 237 -12.20 -45.50 29.17
CA ALA A 237 -11.77 -46.25 30.34
C ALA A 237 -11.57 -47.75 30.02
N GLY A 238 -10.75 -48.40 30.84
CA GLY A 238 -10.51 -49.84 30.78
C GLY A 238 -9.28 -50.28 29.98
N HIS A 239 -8.39 -49.35 29.75
CA HIS A 239 -7.01 -49.54 29.29
C HIS A 239 -6.09 -48.66 30.15
N THR A 240 -4.85 -49.08 30.33
CA THR A 240 -3.84 -48.17 30.89
C THR A 240 -3.19 -47.45 29.73
N GLU A 241 -3.58 -46.18 29.53
CA GLU A 241 -3.08 -45.33 28.46
C GLU A 241 -1.58 -45.10 28.65
N THR A 242 -0.88 -45.00 27.55
CA THR A 242 0.56 -44.76 27.52
C THR A 242 0.90 -43.65 26.54
N THR A 243 2.16 -43.29 26.46
CA THR A 243 2.64 -42.33 25.44
C THR A 243 2.49 -42.81 24.00
N THR A 244 2.17 -44.09 23.79
CA THR A 244 2.05 -44.74 22.47
C THR A 244 0.77 -45.51 22.26
N SER A 245 -0.15 -45.57 23.25
CA SER A 245 -1.39 -46.34 23.12
C SER A 245 -2.55 -45.74 23.93
N ALA A 246 -3.76 -45.88 23.41
CA ALA A 246 -5.01 -45.56 24.10
C ALA A 246 -6.15 -46.45 23.58
N LYS A 247 -7.19 -46.64 24.44
CA LYS A 247 -8.45 -47.22 24.03
C LYS A 247 -9.38 -46.13 23.49
N ILE A 248 -9.98 -46.34 22.32
CA ILE A 248 -10.79 -45.34 21.62
C ILE A 248 -12.25 -45.81 21.45
N THR A 249 -13.19 -44.82 21.50
CA THR A 249 -14.64 -45.07 21.37
C THR A 249 -15.10 -45.40 19.97
N GLY A 250 -14.34 -45.06 18.98
CA GLY A 250 -14.70 -45.24 17.58
C GLY A 250 -14.77 -46.71 17.22
N GLY A 251 -15.90 -47.22 17.16
CA GLY A 251 -16.08 -48.21 16.24
C GLY A 251 -16.00 -49.69 16.50
N SER A 252 -17.12 -50.27 16.83
CA SER A 252 -17.47 -51.58 16.32
C SER A 252 -17.43 -51.69 14.76
N GLY A 253 -17.11 -50.57 14.07
CA GLY A 253 -17.01 -50.46 12.60
C GLY A 253 -15.60 -50.21 12.04
N ILE A 254 -14.58 -49.96 12.89
CA ILE A 254 -13.20 -49.83 12.40
C ILE A 254 -12.66 -51.22 12.04
N THR A 255 -12.77 -51.62 10.82
CA THR A 255 -12.24 -52.88 10.28
C THR A 255 -10.86 -52.63 9.66
N GLY A 256 -9.86 -52.32 10.46
CA GLY A 256 -8.44 -52.38 10.06
C GLY A 256 -7.91 -51.27 9.13
N GLY A 257 -8.75 -50.39 8.60
CA GLY A 257 -8.32 -49.37 7.64
C GLY A 257 -7.76 -48.06 8.25
N ILE A 258 -7.38 -48.04 9.52
CA ILE A 258 -6.81 -46.88 10.18
C ILE A 258 -5.30 -46.96 10.40
N VAL A 259 -4.68 -48.09 10.18
CA VAL A 259 -3.22 -48.23 10.24
C VAL A 259 -2.61 -47.37 9.13
N ASP A 260 -1.51 -46.72 9.41
CA ASP A 260 -0.85 -45.70 8.60
C ASP A 260 -1.60 -44.34 8.48
N ASN A 261 -2.77 -44.18 9.11
CA ASN A 261 -3.38 -42.88 9.30
C ASN A 261 -2.79 -42.17 10.54
N ASP A 262 -3.00 -40.89 10.64
CA ASP A 262 -2.59 -40.11 11.81
C ASP A 262 -3.75 -40.02 12.83
N ILE A 263 -3.42 -40.15 14.12
CA ILE A 263 -4.30 -39.84 15.24
C ILE A 263 -3.85 -38.53 15.86
N TYR A 264 -4.81 -37.64 16.14
CA TYR A 264 -4.62 -36.40 16.86
C TYR A 264 -5.62 -36.24 18.00
N PHE A 265 -5.14 -35.78 19.14
CA PHE A 265 -6.01 -35.46 20.27
C PHE A 265 -6.54 -34.03 20.13
N THR A 266 -7.86 -33.90 20.10
CA THR A 266 -8.57 -32.66 19.80
C THR A 266 -9.03 -31.90 21.03
N SER A 267 -9.12 -32.60 22.15
CA SER A 267 -9.40 -32.03 23.47
C SER A 267 -8.64 -32.81 24.54
N ASP A 268 -8.52 -32.21 25.70
CA ASP A 268 -7.77 -32.68 26.84
C ASP A 268 -8.69 -32.86 28.05
N SER A 269 -8.37 -33.84 28.89
CA SER A 269 -8.99 -34.02 30.20
C SER A 269 -8.06 -33.67 31.37
N GLY A 270 -6.87 -33.09 31.08
CA GLY A 270 -5.91 -32.62 32.09
C GLY A 270 -4.43 -32.90 31.78
N SER A 271 -4.13 -33.70 30.75
CA SER A 271 -2.79 -34.17 30.45
C SER A 271 -1.99 -33.30 29.45
N GLY A 272 -2.54 -32.18 28.91
CA GLY A 272 -1.89 -31.33 27.91
C GLY A 272 -1.68 -32.03 26.55
N VAL A 273 -2.51 -33.04 26.23
CA VAL A 273 -2.40 -33.87 25.02
C VAL A 273 -3.00 -33.18 23.78
N THR A 274 -3.81 -32.13 23.95
CA THR A 274 -4.45 -31.41 22.84
C THR A 274 -3.43 -30.94 21.80
N GLY A 275 -3.71 -31.24 20.53
CA GLY A 275 -2.82 -30.93 19.40
C GLY A 275 -1.63 -31.88 19.22
N LYS A 276 -1.49 -32.89 20.07
CA LYS A 276 -0.47 -33.93 19.95
C LYS A 276 -1.06 -35.15 19.18
N GLY A 277 -0.18 -36.01 18.68
CA GLY A 277 -0.60 -37.18 17.95
C GLY A 277 0.56 -37.92 17.31
N GLY A 278 0.26 -38.91 16.50
CA GLY A 278 1.24 -39.69 15.78
C GLY A 278 0.61 -40.56 14.70
N THR A 279 1.44 -41.26 13.94
CA THR A 279 1.00 -42.22 12.92
C THR A 279 0.63 -43.55 13.56
N ILE A 280 -0.55 -44.06 13.28
CA ILE A 280 -1.07 -45.30 13.84
C ILE A 280 -0.26 -46.50 13.28
N THR A 281 0.30 -47.28 14.17
CA THR A 281 1.07 -48.48 13.85
C THR A 281 0.31 -49.78 14.07
N GLY A 282 -0.80 -49.72 14.81
CA GLY A 282 -1.64 -50.89 15.05
C GLY A 282 -2.98 -50.55 15.66
N TYR A 283 -3.96 -51.40 15.42
CA TYR A 283 -5.29 -51.34 16.00
C TYR A 283 -5.80 -52.72 16.29
N VAL A 284 -6.28 -52.97 17.50
CA VAL A 284 -6.85 -54.23 17.92
C VAL A 284 -8.36 -54.08 18.12
N ALA A 285 -9.16 -54.51 17.17
CA ALA A 285 -10.61 -54.32 17.15
C ALA A 285 -11.33 -54.91 18.39
N GLY A 286 -10.88 -56.03 18.91
CA GLY A 286 -11.49 -56.69 20.08
C GLY A 286 -11.31 -55.91 21.39
N THR A 287 -10.22 -55.19 21.53
CA THR A 287 -9.93 -54.35 22.72
C THR A 287 -10.11 -52.85 22.45
N GLN A 288 -10.27 -52.46 21.19
CA GLN A 288 -10.36 -51.08 20.70
C GLN A 288 -9.11 -50.25 21.05
N VAL A 289 -7.96 -50.89 21.21
CA VAL A 289 -6.69 -50.25 21.51
C VAL A 289 -5.98 -49.88 20.21
N VAL A 290 -5.63 -48.59 20.09
CA VAL A 290 -4.79 -48.03 19.02
C VAL A 290 -3.38 -47.82 19.55
N THR A 291 -2.38 -48.08 18.70
CA THR A 291 -0.96 -47.75 18.97
C THR A 291 -0.41 -46.84 17.90
N TRP A 292 0.51 -45.96 18.25
CA TRP A 292 1.10 -44.97 17.34
C TRP A 292 2.59 -44.70 17.59
N THR A 293 3.22 -44.04 16.62
CA THR A 293 4.60 -43.55 16.68
C THR A 293 4.67 -42.11 16.08
N PRO A 294 5.53 -41.19 16.55
CA PRO A 294 6.42 -41.35 17.72
C PRO A 294 5.65 -41.35 19.05
N ALA A 295 6.32 -41.76 20.12
CA ALA A 295 5.77 -41.62 21.47
C ALA A 295 5.55 -40.17 21.83
N LEU A 296 4.45 -39.88 22.51
CA LEU A 296 4.21 -38.55 23.10
C LEU A 296 5.17 -38.33 24.27
N ALA A 297 5.31 -37.05 24.70
CA ALA A 297 6.04 -36.78 25.93
C ALA A 297 5.36 -37.46 27.14
N SER A 298 6.11 -37.83 28.15
CA SER A 298 5.60 -38.55 29.34
C SER A 298 4.55 -37.72 30.12
N SER A 299 4.55 -36.41 29.96
CA SER A 299 3.54 -35.50 30.51
C SER A 299 2.26 -35.42 29.68
N ASN A 300 2.19 -36.03 28.51
CA ASN A 300 1.08 -35.91 27.56
C ASN A 300 0.43 -37.29 27.27
N VAL A 301 0.27 -38.09 28.29
CA VAL A 301 -0.49 -39.35 28.17
C VAL A 301 -1.97 -39.03 28.01
N PRO A 302 -2.66 -39.53 26.96
CA PRO A 302 -4.09 -39.30 26.80
C PRO A 302 -4.86 -39.89 28.00
N GLU A 303 -5.82 -39.17 28.50
CA GLU A 303 -6.68 -39.60 29.60
C GLU A 303 -8.09 -39.93 29.11
N ASP A 304 -8.84 -40.67 29.92
CA ASP A 304 -10.24 -40.94 29.65
C ASP A 304 -11.03 -39.67 29.40
N GLY A 305 -11.79 -39.67 28.28
CA GLY A 305 -12.57 -38.48 27.86
C GLY A 305 -11.83 -37.53 26.94
N ALA A 306 -10.52 -37.66 26.76
CA ALA A 306 -9.80 -36.85 25.76
C ALA A 306 -10.35 -37.12 24.35
N GLY A 307 -10.71 -36.06 23.64
CA GLY A 307 -11.21 -36.18 22.26
C GLY A 307 -10.10 -36.52 21.29
N TYR A 308 -10.39 -37.32 20.27
CA TYR A 308 -9.45 -37.61 19.19
C TYR A 308 -10.09 -37.47 17.81
N SER A 309 -9.23 -37.31 16.79
CA SER A 309 -9.56 -37.40 15.38
C SER A 309 -8.51 -38.24 14.66
N ILE A 310 -8.95 -39.15 13.82
CA ILE A 310 -8.10 -39.97 12.94
C ILE A 310 -8.41 -39.61 11.49
N GLY A 311 -7.39 -39.49 10.66
CA GLY A 311 -7.53 -39.26 9.23
C GLY A 311 -6.29 -39.63 8.45
N PRO A 312 -6.34 -39.61 7.10
CA PRO A 312 -5.19 -39.90 6.26
C PRO A 312 -3.97 -39.09 6.66
N LYS A 313 -2.82 -39.77 6.74
CA LYS A 313 -1.55 -39.10 7.00
C LYS A 313 -1.19 -38.17 5.86
N VAL A 314 -0.83 -36.94 6.19
CA VAL A 314 -0.32 -35.95 5.23
C VAL A 314 1.11 -35.59 5.60
N ALA A 315 2.04 -35.82 4.68
CA ALA A 315 3.43 -35.45 4.83
C ALA A 315 3.75 -34.22 3.99
N ILE A 316 4.39 -33.22 4.60
CA ILE A 316 4.97 -32.07 3.88
C ILE A 316 6.46 -32.32 3.69
N THR A 317 6.89 -32.30 2.44
CA THR A 317 8.30 -32.49 2.03
C THR A 317 8.74 -31.28 1.19
N GLY A 318 10.05 -31.04 1.12
CA GLY A 318 10.62 -29.92 0.36
C GLY A 318 12.02 -29.60 0.83
N ASP A 319 12.44 -28.35 0.60
CA ASP A 319 13.74 -27.82 1.01
C ASP A 319 13.75 -27.26 2.46
N GLY A 320 12.56 -27.12 3.07
CA GLY A 320 12.39 -26.73 4.47
C GLY A 320 12.19 -27.93 5.41
N HIS A 321 11.84 -27.66 6.66
CA HIS A 321 11.64 -28.67 7.70
C HIS A 321 10.62 -28.27 8.76
N GLY A 322 10.10 -29.27 9.49
CA GLY A 322 9.30 -29.07 10.69
C GLY A 322 7.80 -28.79 10.45
N ALA A 323 7.33 -28.76 9.21
CA ALA A 323 5.90 -28.67 8.96
C ALA A 323 5.17 -29.91 9.43
N ASN A 324 4.06 -29.72 10.15
CA ASN A 324 3.18 -30.78 10.62
C ASN A 324 1.72 -30.36 10.34
N VAL A 325 0.98 -31.24 9.69
CA VAL A 325 -0.39 -30.98 9.26
C VAL A 325 -1.27 -32.18 9.54
N ARG A 326 -2.57 -31.99 9.66
CA ARG A 326 -3.54 -33.07 9.81
C ARG A 326 -4.73 -32.85 8.88
N SER A 327 -5.24 -33.96 8.34
CA SER A 327 -6.47 -33.97 7.54
C SER A 327 -7.72 -34.00 8.42
N THR A 328 -8.77 -33.32 7.95
CA THR A 328 -10.10 -33.35 8.57
C THR A 328 -11.16 -33.77 7.52
N ASN A 329 -12.28 -34.25 7.99
CA ASN A 329 -13.38 -34.70 7.15
C ASN A 329 -14.52 -33.69 7.13
N THR A 330 -15.12 -33.43 5.97
CA THR A 330 -16.39 -32.70 5.83
C THR A 330 -17.55 -33.56 5.33
N ALA A 331 -17.24 -34.70 4.71
CA ALA A 331 -18.20 -35.68 4.25
C ALA A 331 -17.54 -37.08 4.31
N THR A 332 -18.33 -38.13 4.38
CA THR A 332 -17.83 -39.49 4.54
C THR A 332 -16.81 -39.84 3.44
N GLY A 333 -15.58 -40.13 3.85
CA GLY A 333 -14.52 -40.60 2.98
C GLY A 333 -13.87 -39.58 2.08
N THR A 334 -14.03 -38.31 2.31
CA THR A 334 -13.37 -37.23 1.56
C THR A 334 -12.56 -36.31 2.48
N ILE A 335 -11.46 -35.76 1.99
CA ILE A 335 -10.67 -34.76 2.72
C ILE A 335 -11.41 -33.43 2.66
N GLY A 336 -11.78 -32.88 3.82
CA GLY A 336 -12.52 -31.61 3.92
C GLY A 336 -11.64 -30.40 4.07
N ASP A 337 -10.66 -30.47 4.96
CA ASP A 337 -9.70 -29.39 5.20
C ASP A 337 -8.38 -29.98 5.73
N ILE A 338 -7.32 -29.21 5.66
CA ILE A 338 -6.03 -29.50 6.26
C ILE A 338 -5.75 -28.46 7.34
N VAL A 339 -5.59 -28.91 8.56
CA VAL A 339 -5.20 -28.08 9.69
C VAL A 339 -3.69 -28.09 9.80
N VAL A 340 -3.08 -26.92 9.72
CA VAL A 340 -1.64 -26.76 9.96
C VAL A 340 -1.42 -26.69 11.47
N VAL A 341 -0.73 -27.71 12.02
CA VAL A 341 -0.38 -27.80 13.44
C VAL A 341 0.92 -27.03 13.71
N ALA A 342 1.87 -27.15 12.79
CA ALA A 342 3.10 -26.37 12.77
C ALA A 342 3.48 -26.10 11.31
N GLY A 343 3.78 -24.84 10.99
CA GLY A 343 4.11 -24.40 9.62
C GLY A 343 5.53 -24.81 9.18
N GLY A 344 6.38 -25.17 10.11
CA GLY A 344 7.82 -25.40 9.82
C GLY A 344 8.54 -24.13 9.42
N ASN A 345 9.73 -24.30 8.84
CA ASN A 345 10.60 -23.19 8.46
C ASN A 345 11.39 -23.49 7.19
N ASN A 346 11.83 -22.40 6.52
CA ASN A 346 12.78 -22.40 5.40
C ASN A 346 12.29 -23.14 4.14
N TYR A 347 10.98 -23.29 3.95
CA TYR A 347 10.47 -23.79 2.68
C TYR A 347 10.53 -22.68 1.62
N GLY A 348 11.22 -22.95 0.53
CA GLY A 348 11.09 -22.23 -0.75
C GLY A 348 10.23 -23.01 -1.71
N ASN A 349 10.17 -24.35 -1.51
CA ASN A 349 9.31 -25.27 -2.23
C ASN A 349 8.78 -26.32 -1.26
N ALA A 350 7.48 -26.64 -1.35
CA ALA A 350 6.83 -27.64 -0.51
C ALA A 350 5.86 -28.50 -1.32
N VAL A 351 5.83 -29.79 -1.02
CA VAL A 351 4.89 -30.75 -1.61
C VAL A 351 4.15 -31.46 -0.49
N ALA A 352 2.83 -31.54 -0.60
CA ALA A 352 2.01 -32.35 0.31
C ALA A 352 1.67 -33.70 -0.31
N THR A 353 1.98 -34.76 0.41
CA THR A 353 1.71 -36.13 -0.03
C THR A 353 0.75 -36.79 0.96
N ILE A 354 -0.32 -37.39 0.45
CA ILE A 354 -1.25 -38.20 1.24
C ILE A 354 -0.70 -39.63 1.26
N SER A 355 -0.42 -40.14 2.46
CA SER A 355 0.06 -41.52 2.68
C SER A 355 -1.00 -42.29 3.44
N THR A 356 -1.62 -43.27 2.81
CA THR A 356 -2.68 -44.10 3.38
C THR A 356 -2.84 -45.37 2.59
N THR A 357 -3.35 -46.42 3.23
CA THR A 357 -3.67 -47.70 2.58
C THR A 357 -5.07 -47.74 1.98
N VAL A 358 -5.92 -46.76 2.29
CA VAL A 358 -7.31 -46.66 1.82
C VAL A 358 -7.62 -45.25 1.33
N GLY A 359 -8.39 -45.19 0.26
CA GLY A 359 -8.72 -43.90 -0.39
C GLY A 359 -7.71 -43.49 -1.47
N THR A 360 -8.15 -42.62 -2.35
CA THR A 360 -7.37 -42.18 -3.52
C THR A 360 -7.87 -40.84 -4.08
N GLY A 361 -7.06 -40.22 -4.94
CA GLY A 361 -7.43 -39.09 -5.76
C GLY A 361 -7.41 -37.72 -5.04
N GLY A 362 -7.01 -37.67 -3.78
CA GLY A 362 -6.79 -36.40 -3.08
C GLY A 362 -5.55 -35.68 -3.63
N VAL A 363 -5.69 -34.37 -3.85
CA VAL A 363 -4.59 -33.50 -4.27
C VAL A 363 -4.54 -32.29 -3.32
N LEU A 364 -3.37 -32.09 -2.75
CA LEU A 364 -3.11 -31.04 -1.76
C LEU A 364 -2.02 -30.10 -2.27
N THR A 365 -2.22 -28.80 -2.07
CA THR A 365 -1.26 -27.78 -2.47
C THR A 365 -0.85 -26.96 -1.25
N PRO A 366 0.37 -27.11 -0.73
CA PRO A 366 0.89 -26.28 0.33
C PRO A 366 1.11 -24.85 -0.18
N ILE A 367 0.74 -23.87 0.62
CA ILE A 367 0.99 -22.47 0.36
C ILE A 367 2.05 -21.99 1.35
N ILE A 368 3.15 -21.49 0.81
CA ILE A 368 4.27 -20.99 1.59
C ILE A 368 4.00 -19.50 1.88
N GLY A 369 4.10 -19.10 3.14
CA GLY A 369 3.97 -17.72 3.57
C GLY A 369 5.05 -16.82 2.98
N PRO A 370 4.83 -15.50 2.92
CA PRO A 370 5.83 -14.55 2.51
C PRO A 370 7.01 -14.52 3.48
N ARG A 371 8.11 -13.91 3.08
CA ARG A 371 9.25 -13.70 3.99
C ARG A 371 8.80 -12.87 5.20
N GLY A 372 9.06 -13.37 6.40
CA GLY A 372 8.59 -12.76 7.65
C GLY A 372 7.23 -13.28 8.14
N GLY A 373 6.54 -14.14 7.34
CA GLY A 373 5.18 -14.63 7.63
C GLY A 373 4.09 -13.68 7.14
N HIS A 374 2.84 -14.14 7.19
CA HIS A 374 1.68 -13.32 6.82
C HIS A 374 1.41 -12.23 7.86
N GLY A 375 1.49 -10.98 7.44
CA GLY A 375 1.25 -9.78 8.24
C GLY A 375 2.52 -9.06 8.71
N ASP A 376 3.72 -9.50 8.34
CA ASP A 376 4.98 -8.82 8.71
C ASP A 376 5.16 -7.45 8.03
N ASP A 377 4.84 -7.37 6.74
CA ASP A 377 4.95 -6.12 5.98
C ASP A 377 3.77 -5.99 5.00
N ALA A 378 2.75 -5.22 5.39
CA ALA A 378 1.57 -5.01 4.56
C ALA A 378 1.89 -4.33 3.22
N ILE A 379 2.94 -3.50 3.15
CA ILE A 379 3.38 -2.86 1.90
C ILE A 379 3.87 -3.92 0.91
N GLU A 380 4.76 -4.81 1.37
CA GLU A 380 5.34 -5.85 0.53
C GLU A 380 4.34 -6.94 0.16
N GLU A 381 3.47 -7.28 1.12
CA GLU A 381 2.52 -8.37 0.95
C GLU A 381 1.31 -8.02 0.09
N LEU A 382 0.92 -6.75 0.03
CA LEU A 382 -0.26 -6.29 -0.71
C LEU A 382 0.07 -5.49 -1.98
N GLY A 383 1.36 -5.34 -2.33
CA GLY A 383 1.79 -4.69 -3.56
C GLY A 383 1.78 -3.16 -3.47
N GLY A 384 2.37 -2.60 -2.42
CA GLY A 384 2.47 -1.15 -2.18
C GLY A 384 3.49 -0.43 -3.05
N PHE A 385 3.39 -0.54 -4.37
CA PHE A 385 4.24 0.16 -5.34
C PHE A 385 3.57 1.41 -5.96
N PHE A 386 2.42 1.80 -5.45
CA PHE A 386 1.81 3.10 -5.72
C PHE A 386 2.07 4.04 -4.55
N VAL A 387 2.31 5.30 -4.85
CA VAL A 387 2.44 6.37 -3.84
C VAL A 387 1.39 7.44 -4.13
N MET A 388 0.66 7.83 -3.11
CA MET A 388 -0.27 8.96 -3.16
C MET A 388 0.34 10.15 -2.45
N VAL A 389 0.38 11.28 -3.14
CA VAL A 389 0.66 12.59 -2.57
C VAL A 389 -0.67 13.33 -2.45
N ASN A 390 -1.02 13.75 -1.24
CA ASN A 390 -2.22 14.54 -0.98
C ASN A 390 -1.82 15.96 -0.59
N SER A 391 -2.26 16.94 -1.36
CA SER A 391 -2.07 18.36 -1.02
C SER A 391 -3.42 19.04 -0.92
N ARG A 392 -3.70 19.60 0.22
CA ARG A 392 -4.92 20.35 0.48
C ARG A 392 -4.65 21.83 0.27
N LEU A 393 -5.36 22.44 -0.67
CA LEU A 393 -5.32 23.87 -0.95
C LEU A 393 -6.51 24.54 -0.29
N GLU A 394 -6.25 25.52 0.59
CA GLU A 394 -7.29 26.22 1.34
C GLU A 394 -7.35 27.70 0.91
N TYR A 395 -8.46 28.11 0.33
CA TYR A 395 -8.66 29.49 -0.12
C TYR A 395 -7.50 29.99 -1.01
N GLY A 396 -7.06 31.21 -0.82
CA GLY A 396 -5.93 31.81 -1.51
C GLY A 396 -4.57 31.52 -0.90
N GLU A 397 -4.47 30.62 0.09
CA GLU A 397 -3.20 30.27 0.76
C GLU A 397 -2.39 31.52 1.14
N SER A 398 -3.00 32.40 1.92
CA SER A 398 -2.44 33.68 2.33
C SER A 398 -2.17 34.67 1.17
N GLY A 399 -2.75 34.46 0.00
CA GLY A 399 -2.63 35.29 -1.18
C GLY A 399 -1.67 34.79 -2.25
N ASN A 400 -0.94 33.71 -1.98
CA ASN A 400 0.02 33.14 -2.94
C ASN A 400 -0.67 32.38 -4.07
N PHE A 401 -1.82 31.76 -3.79
CA PHE A 401 -2.61 31.07 -4.80
C PHE A 401 -3.71 31.97 -5.34
N THR A 402 -3.86 32.00 -6.66
CA THR A 402 -4.96 32.73 -7.28
C THR A 402 -6.29 32.04 -6.99
N THR A 403 -7.32 32.85 -6.82
CA THR A 403 -8.73 32.45 -6.82
C THR A 403 -9.43 33.16 -7.97
N ASN A 404 -10.56 32.65 -8.42
CA ASN A 404 -11.32 33.16 -9.57
C ASN A 404 -10.62 33.02 -10.93
N ASN A 405 -9.56 32.24 -11.02
CA ASN A 405 -8.95 31.82 -12.28
C ASN A 405 -8.80 30.32 -12.33
N ASP A 406 -8.67 29.77 -13.53
CA ASP A 406 -8.49 28.34 -13.77
C ASP A 406 -7.02 27.95 -13.73
N PHE A 407 -6.75 26.73 -13.31
CA PHE A 407 -5.49 26.08 -13.63
C PHE A 407 -5.74 24.75 -14.35
N ARG A 408 -4.79 24.33 -15.16
CA ARG A 408 -4.90 23.13 -16.04
C ARG A 408 -3.71 22.20 -15.95
N LYS A 409 -2.75 22.51 -15.07
CA LYS A 409 -1.54 21.74 -14.88
C LYS A 409 -1.25 21.58 -13.40
N ILE A 410 -0.87 20.38 -13.01
CA ILE A 410 -0.35 20.06 -11.69
C ILE A 410 0.97 19.34 -11.86
N GLY A 411 1.92 19.59 -10.97
CA GLY A 411 3.18 18.84 -10.98
C GLY A 411 3.85 18.80 -9.62
N LEU A 412 4.92 18.04 -9.56
CA LEU A 412 5.82 17.98 -8.41
C LEU A 412 7.19 18.52 -8.83
N VAL A 413 7.74 19.40 -8.01
CA VAL A 413 9.12 19.90 -8.15
C VAL A 413 9.90 19.61 -6.87
N ALA A 414 11.10 19.06 -7.04
CA ALA A 414 12.01 18.75 -5.94
C ALA A 414 13.13 19.79 -5.87
N GLN A 415 13.52 20.17 -4.66
CA GLN A 415 14.67 21.03 -4.35
C GLN A 415 14.73 22.37 -5.11
N PRO A 416 13.62 23.10 -5.29
CA PRO A 416 13.72 24.41 -5.90
C PRO A 416 14.46 25.39 -4.97
N LEU A 417 15.14 26.36 -5.57
CA LEU A 417 15.83 27.43 -4.87
C LEU A 417 15.03 28.73 -4.95
N TYR A 418 15.23 29.61 -4.00
CA TYR A 418 14.84 31.02 -4.15
C TYR A 418 15.81 31.76 -5.07
N ALA A 419 15.40 32.94 -5.53
CA ALA A 419 16.22 33.80 -6.39
C ALA A 419 17.57 34.23 -5.77
N ASN A 420 17.75 34.08 -4.45
CA ASN A 420 19.02 34.31 -3.75
C ASN A 420 19.93 33.08 -3.70
N GLY A 421 19.50 31.96 -4.25
CA GLY A 421 20.23 30.68 -4.26
C GLY A 421 20.03 29.79 -3.02
N ASP A 422 19.23 30.21 -2.04
CA ASP A 422 18.91 29.38 -0.88
C ASP A 422 17.84 28.35 -1.25
N VAL A 423 17.87 27.19 -0.59
CA VAL A 423 16.83 26.16 -0.76
C VAL A 423 15.48 26.69 -0.29
N ALA A 424 14.45 26.54 -1.12
CA ALA A 424 13.12 27.00 -0.79
C ALA A 424 12.53 26.20 0.39
N THR A 425 12.02 26.91 1.39
CA THR A 425 11.50 26.30 2.64
C THR A 425 10.10 26.77 3.01
N ALA A 426 9.59 27.85 2.39
CA ALA A 426 8.27 28.39 2.67
C ALA A 426 7.16 27.34 2.40
N SER A 427 6.08 27.42 3.18
CA SER A 427 4.93 26.51 3.03
C SER A 427 4.18 26.72 1.72
N THR A 428 4.13 27.97 1.24
CA THR A 428 3.48 28.37 -0.01
C THR A 428 4.36 29.34 -0.77
N ILE A 429 4.25 29.32 -2.09
CA ILE A 429 5.08 30.05 -3.05
C ILE A 429 4.17 30.76 -4.05
N ASP A 430 4.43 32.03 -4.33
CA ASP A 430 3.87 32.74 -5.47
C ASP A 430 4.91 32.74 -6.61
N GLN A 431 4.58 32.09 -7.72
CA GLN A 431 5.50 32.01 -8.88
C GLN A 431 5.14 33.00 -9.99
N CYS A 432 4.13 33.81 -9.79
CA CYS A 432 3.76 34.87 -10.73
C CYS A 432 4.79 36.01 -10.75
N VAL A 433 4.94 36.62 -11.89
CA VAL A 433 5.55 37.97 -11.96
C VAL A 433 4.50 38.98 -11.51
N THR A 434 4.79 39.72 -10.46
CA THR A 434 3.87 40.67 -9.85
C THR A 434 4.25 42.09 -10.24
N ILE A 435 3.32 42.80 -10.86
CA ILE A 435 3.44 44.21 -11.19
C ILE A 435 2.62 45.03 -10.19
N THR A 436 3.27 45.94 -9.49
CA THR A 436 2.58 46.97 -8.73
C THR A 436 2.16 48.11 -9.68
N VAL A 437 0.87 48.40 -9.71
CA VAL A 437 0.26 49.40 -10.59
C VAL A 437 0.22 50.74 -9.88
N GLN A 438 0.79 51.76 -10.52
CA GLN A 438 0.78 53.15 -10.02
C GLN A 438 -0.46 53.92 -10.45
N SER A 439 -0.91 53.72 -11.68
CA SER A 439 -2.12 54.32 -12.23
C SER A 439 -2.71 53.45 -13.33
N TRP A 440 -4.01 53.47 -13.49
CA TRP A 440 -4.71 52.69 -14.51
C TRP A 440 -5.91 53.49 -15.07
N ASN A 441 -6.35 53.08 -16.27
CA ASN A 441 -7.40 53.80 -17.01
C ASN A 441 -8.85 53.39 -16.61
N SER A 442 -9.03 52.75 -15.47
CA SER A 442 -10.32 52.22 -14.97
C SER A 442 -10.94 51.10 -15.79
N THR A 443 -10.24 50.55 -16.79
CA THR A 443 -10.61 49.31 -17.47
C THR A 443 -9.84 48.19 -16.82
N ALA A 444 -10.55 47.20 -16.25
CA ALA A 444 -9.93 46.04 -15.60
C ALA A 444 -9.20 45.17 -16.61
N PHE A 445 -8.06 44.61 -16.21
CA PHE A 445 -7.39 43.57 -16.95
C PHE A 445 -8.19 42.28 -16.78
N ALA A 446 -8.49 41.63 -17.91
CA ALA A 446 -9.19 40.33 -17.90
C ALA A 446 -8.21 39.20 -17.67
N GLU A 447 -8.69 38.11 -17.05
CA GLU A 447 -7.94 36.87 -16.93
C GLU A 447 -7.57 36.34 -18.31
N ASP A 448 -6.41 35.67 -18.44
CA ASP A 448 -5.82 35.16 -19.68
C ASP A 448 -5.49 36.25 -20.74
N GLU A 449 -5.78 37.48 -20.46
CA GLU A 449 -5.46 38.57 -21.39
C GLU A 449 -3.95 38.69 -21.60
N LEU A 450 -3.53 38.93 -22.83
CA LEU A 450 -2.14 39.27 -23.12
C LEU A 450 -1.90 40.77 -22.83
N VAL A 451 -0.95 41.06 -21.96
CA VAL A 451 -0.48 42.41 -21.71
C VAL A 451 0.88 42.62 -22.35
N THR A 452 1.16 43.85 -22.79
CA THR A 452 2.41 44.23 -23.46
C THR A 452 2.94 45.54 -22.89
N GLY A 453 4.22 45.56 -22.51
CA GLY A 453 4.93 46.76 -22.06
C GLY A 453 5.32 47.65 -23.23
N SER A 454 5.08 48.96 -23.10
CA SER A 454 5.32 49.91 -24.19
C SER A 454 6.80 50.19 -24.45
N ALA A 455 7.62 50.10 -23.42
CA ALA A 455 9.07 50.35 -23.52
C ALA A 455 9.87 49.05 -23.64
N SER A 456 9.51 48.06 -22.85
CA SER A 456 10.19 46.76 -22.82
C SER A 456 9.80 45.86 -23.98
N ALA A 457 8.63 46.04 -24.57
CA ALA A 457 7.97 45.07 -25.44
C ALA A 457 7.81 43.65 -24.80
N ALA A 458 7.97 43.58 -23.47
CA ALA A 458 7.69 42.34 -22.73
C ALA A 458 6.20 42.04 -22.78
N THR A 459 5.86 40.75 -22.82
CA THR A 459 4.47 40.29 -22.79
C THR A 459 4.27 39.36 -21.62
N GLY A 460 3.03 39.24 -21.13
CA GLY A 460 2.66 38.28 -20.10
C GLY A 460 1.17 38.01 -20.16
N LYS A 461 0.76 36.87 -19.61
CA LYS A 461 -0.64 36.47 -19.47
C LYS A 461 -1.15 36.82 -18.08
N VAL A 462 -2.31 37.48 -18.01
CA VAL A 462 -2.93 37.89 -16.75
C VAL A 462 -3.44 36.66 -15.99
N VAL A 463 -2.98 36.53 -14.76
CA VAL A 463 -3.51 35.54 -13.79
C VAL A 463 -4.64 36.17 -12.99
N ASP A 464 -4.38 37.31 -12.39
CA ASP A 464 -5.39 38.14 -11.71
C ASP A 464 -4.99 39.60 -11.64
N PHE A 465 -5.98 40.49 -11.36
CA PHE A 465 -5.80 41.90 -11.12
C PHE A 465 -6.48 42.27 -9.79
N LYS A 466 -5.70 42.30 -8.71
CA LYS A 466 -6.22 42.53 -7.35
C LYS A 466 -6.25 43.99 -6.96
N ASN A 467 -7.36 44.44 -6.39
CA ASN A 467 -7.54 45.74 -5.78
C ASN A 467 -7.13 46.91 -6.67
N ASN A 468 -7.10 46.74 -7.99
CA ASN A 468 -6.67 47.76 -8.97
C ASN A 468 -5.21 48.25 -8.78
N THR A 469 -4.42 47.54 -8.01
CA THR A 469 -3.04 47.91 -7.67
C THR A 469 -2.02 46.83 -7.92
N THR A 470 -2.45 45.57 -8.06
CA THR A 470 -1.55 44.44 -8.20
C THR A 470 -2.00 43.57 -9.37
N LEU A 471 -1.15 43.47 -10.38
CA LEU A 471 -1.35 42.57 -11.54
C LEU A 471 -0.37 41.43 -11.46
N ARG A 472 -0.86 40.17 -11.47
CA ARG A 472 -0.03 38.97 -11.51
C ARG A 472 -0.05 38.36 -12.90
N LEU A 473 1.14 38.01 -13.39
CA LEU A 473 1.37 37.53 -14.75
C LEU A 473 2.14 36.20 -14.72
N VAL A 474 1.83 35.37 -15.68
CA VAL A 474 2.63 34.17 -16.04
C VAL A 474 3.01 34.25 -17.51
N ASP A 475 3.84 33.32 -17.96
CA ASP A 475 4.32 33.25 -19.35
C ASP A 475 4.96 34.57 -19.83
N VAL A 476 5.68 35.23 -18.90
CA VAL A 476 6.30 36.52 -19.17
C VAL A 476 7.50 36.36 -20.09
N THR A 477 7.59 37.19 -21.13
CA THR A 477 8.72 37.19 -22.08
C THR A 477 9.72 38.30 -21.74
N GLN A 478 10.93 38.17 -22.27
CA GLN A 478 12.00 39.16 -22.11
C GLN A 478 11.79 40.44 -22.92
N GLY A 479 10.81 40.47 -23.82
CA GLY A 479 10.57 41.64 -24.67
C GLY A 479 11.73 41.95 -25.61
N SER A 480 12.12 43.20 -25.71
CA SER A 480 13.24 43.70 -26.52
C SER A 480 14.61 43.56 -25.87
N ASN A 481 14.68 43.20 -24.60
CA ASN A 481 15.96 43.06 -23.89
C ASN A 481 16.55 41.67 -24.17
N THR A 482 17.41 41.57 -25.16
CA THR A 482 18.06 40.30 -25.59
C THR A 482 19.39 40.04 -24.87
N THR A 483 19.82 40.90 -23.96
CA THR A 483 21.09 40.76 -23.20
C THR A 483 20.91 39.99 -21.90
N VAL A 484 19.68 39.87 -21.43
CA VAL A 484 19.32 39.09 -20.21
C VAL A 484 18.40 37.96 -20.59
N GLY A 485 18.51 36.86 -19.86
CA GLY A 485 17.70 35.66 -20.12
C GLY A 485 16.21 35.89 -19.79
N TYR A 486 15.41 34.94 -20.23
CA TYR A 486 13.96 34.91 -19.98
C TYR A 486 13.58 34.94 -18.50
N ASP A 487 14.37 34.36 -17.65
CA ASP A 487 14.20 34.26 -16.19
C ASP A 487 14.58 35.55 -15.45
N SER A 488 15.20 36.50 -16.13
CA SER A 488 15.61 37.75 -15.53
C SER A 488 14.46 38.76 -15.50
N ILE A 489 14.13 39.24 -14.33
CA ILE A 489 13.19 40.35 -14.15
C ILE A 489 13.64 41.62 -14.89
N ALA A 490 14.95 41.86 -14.95
CA ALA A 490 15.50 42.97 -15.71
C ALA A 490 15.20 42.90 -17.21
N GLY A 491 14.90 41.71 -17.73
CA GLY A 491 14.49 41.47 -19.11
C GLY A 491 12.99 41.58 -19.37
N SER A 492 12.17 41.70 -18.31
CA SER A 492 10.72 41.78 -18.42
C SER A 492 10.21 43.23 -18.39
N PHE A 493 9.04 43.46 -17.84
CA PHE A 493 8.47 44.79 -17.69
C PHE A 493 9.38 45.73 -16.89
N GLN A 494 9.40 47.02 -17.27
CA GLN A 494 10.24 48.03 -16.64
C GLN A 494 9.43 48.90 -15.68
N ALA A 495 10.06 49.40 -14.63
CA ALA A 495 9.45 50.38 -13.75
C ALA A 495 9.11 51.66 -14.52
N ASN A 496 7.97 52.27 -14.24
CA ASN A 496 7.43 53.49 -14.86
C ASN A 496 7.07 53.37 -16.35
N GLU A 497 7.01 52.16 -16.92
CA GLU A 497 6.46 51.99 -18.27
C GLU A 497 4.93 51.86 -18.25
N THR A 498 4.30 52.21 -19.34
CA THR A 498 2.89 51.91 -19.58
C THR A 498 2.78 50.51 -20.14
N PHE A 499 1.88 49.71 -19.64
CA PHE A 499 1.53 48.43 -20.24
C PHE A 499 0.05 48.38 -20.61
N THR A 500 -0.28 47.66 -21.65
CA THR A 500 -1.62 47.62 -22.22
C THR A 500 -2.08 46.17 -22.41
N GLY A 501 -3.35 45.93 -22.13
CA GLY A 501 -4.04 44.67 -22.41
C GLY A 501 -4.81 44.73 -23.73
N ALA A 502 -5.06 43.59 -24.32
CA ALA A 502 -5.80 43.46 -25.59
C ALA A 502 -7.24 44.00 -25.48
N GLY A 503 -7.85 43.94 -24.30
CA GLY A 503 -9.18 44.51 -23.99
C GLY A 503 -9.24 46.01 -23.84
N GLY A 504 -8.12 46.71 -23.99
CA GLY A 504 -8.03 48.18 -23.83
C GLY A 504 -7.73 48.64 -22.41
N ALA A 505 -7.48 47.73 -21.48
CA ALA A 505 -6.92 48.06 -20.17
C ALA A 505 -5.52 48.68 -20.33
N SER A 506 -5.22 49.70 -19.54
CA SER A 506 -3.90 50.36 -19.57
C SER A 506 -3.52 50.85 -18.18
N ALA A 507 -2.27 50.61 -17.81
CA ALA A 507 -1.75 51.04 -16.51
C ALA A 507 -0.26 51.35 -16.57
N ASN A 508 0.25 52.03 -15.56
CA ASN A 508 1.69 52.31 -15.40
C ASN A 508 2.28 51.42 -14.32
N THR A 509 3.43 50.89 -14.59
CA THR A 509 4.23 50.04 -13.67
C THR A 509 4.87 50.91 -12.59
N SER A 510 4.70 50.58 -11.31
CA SER A 510 5.48 51.17 -10.21
C SER A 510 6.68 50.28 -9.85
N ALA A 511 6.44 48.99 -9.69
CA ALA A 511 7.46 48.01 -9.39
C ALA A 511 7.13 46.67 -10.07
N VAL A 512 8.16 45.88 -10.32
CA VAL A 512 8.05 44.50 -10.85
C VAL A 512 8.82 43.56 -9.92
N VAL A 513 8.17 42.52 -9.49
CA VAL A 513 8.75 41.46 -8.62
C VAL A 513 8.57 40.12 -9.32
N GLY A 514 9.63 39.32 -9.38
CA GLY A 514 9.57 37.96 -9.93
C GLY A 514 8.90 36.96 -9.00
N GLY A 515 8.68 35.78 -9.51
CA GLY A 515 8.26 34.64 -8.67
C GLY A 515 9.31 34.29 -7.62
N ASP A 516 8.84 33.63 -6.57
CA ASP A 516 9.69 33.27 -5.42
C ASP A 516 10.79 32.26 -5.78
N PHE A 517 10.49 31.29 -6.63
CA PHE A 517 11.48 30.31 -7.08
C PHE A 517 12.38 30.87 -8.17
N GLU A 518 13.68 30.56 -8.05
CA GLU A 518 14.60 30.64 -9.18
C GLU A 518 14.19 29.60 -10.23
N LYS A 519 13.91 30.05 -11.45
CA LYS A 519 13.50 29.16 -12.54
C LYS A 519 14.61 28.19 -12.91
N PHE A 520 14.24 26.94 -13.19
CA PHE A 520 15.14 25.82 -13.51
C PHE A 520 16.09 25.37 -12.39
N SER A 521 15.83 25.80 -11.15
CA SER A 521 16.68 25.48 -10.02
C SER A 521 16.39 24.11 -9.39
N GLY A 522 15.21 23.55 -9.60
CA GLY A 522 14.81 22.26 -9.09
C GLY A 522 14.43 21.29 -10.19
N ASP A 523 14.19 20.04 -9.81
CA ASP A 523 13.83 18.97 -10.72
C ASP A 523 12.31 18.79 -10.77
N ILE A 524 11.73 18.82 -11.95
CA ILE A 524 10.32 18.50 -12.18
C ILE A 524 10.18 16.97 -12.23
N LEU A 525 9.53 16.39 -11.22
CA LEU A 525 9.41 14.93 -11.06
C LEU A 525 8.12 14.36 -11.66
N TYR A 526 7.07 15.15 -11.71
CA TYR A 526 5.74 14.70 -12.16
C TYR A 526 4.98 15.85 -12.80
N ILE A 527 4.28 15.56 -13.89
CA ILE A 527 3.39 16.51 -14.56
C ILE A 527 2.09 15.80 -14.94
N GLU A 528 0.99 16.47 -14.66
CA GLU A 528 -0.35 16.08 -15.09
C GLU A 528 -1.04 17.27 -15.76
N ASN A 529 -1.50 17.10 -17.00
CA ASN A 529 -2.38 18.02 -17.68
C ASN A 529 -3.83 17.65 -17.37
N ARG A 530 -4.66 18.63 -17.06
CA ARG A 530 -6.05 18.45 -16.61
C ARG A 530 -7.02 19.30 -17.40
N SER A 531 -8.30 18.95 -17.36
CA SER A 531 -9.38 19.88 -17.63
C SER A 531 -9.32 21.03 -16.63
N PRO A 532 -9.83 22.23 -16.98
CA PRO A 532 -9.74 23.41 -16.12
C PRO A 532 -10.34 23.15 -14.73
N VAL A 533 -9.63 23.59 -13.72
CA VAL A 533 -10.09 23.59 -12.32
C VAL A 533 -10.19 25.04 -11.89
N THR A 534 -11.40 25.51 -11.69
CA THR A 534 -11.68 26.87 -11.21
C THR A 534 -11.63 26.89 -9.69
N ARG A 535 -10.92 27.85 -9.12
CA ARG A 535 -10.84 28.05 -7.67
C ARG A 535 -11.67 29.25 -7.24
N ALA A 536 -12.37 29.11 -6.12
CA ALA A 536 -13.13 30.18 -5.49
C ALA A 536 -12.49 30.59 -4.13
N ASP A 537 -12.81 31.80 -3.66
CA ASP A 537 -12.23 32.35 -2.44
C ASP A 537 -12.57 31.58 -1.16
N ASP A 538 -13.64 30.79 -1.17
CA ASP A 538 -14.13 30.01 -0.03
C ASP A 538 -13.97 28.49 -0.25
N GLN A 539 -13.25 28.10 -1.29
CA GLN A 539 -13.12 26.69 -1.70
C GLN A 539 -11.90 26.03 -1.07
N ILE A 540 -12.07 24.75 -0.74
CA ILE A 540 -10.99 23.84 -0.32
C ILE A 540 -10.90 22.73 -1.34
N GLU A 541 -9.71 22.46 -1.85
CA GLU A 541 -9.45 21.37 -2.77
C GLU A 541 -8.44 20.38 -2.18
N ASP A 542 -8.74 19.09 -2.28
CA ASP A 542 -7.79 18.03 -2.04
C ASP A 542 -7.24 17.50 -3.37
N VAL A 543 -6.00 17.83 -3.67
CA VAL A 543 -5.28 17.33 -4.84
C VAL A 543 -4.59 16.02 -4.45
N LYS A 544 -5.00 14.90 -5.07
CA LYS A 544 -4.46 13.57 -4.82
C LYS A 544 -3.77 13.06 -6.08
N LEU A 545 -2.44 13.05 -6.05
CA LEU A 545 -1.62 12.49 -7.12
C LEU A 545 -1.28 11.04 -6.79
N ILE A 546 -1.45 10.15 -7.76
CA ILE A 546 -1.10 8.73 -7.61
C ILE A 546 0.00 8.41 -8.62
N ILE A 547 1.15 8.01 -8.09
CA ILE A 547 2.35 7.70 -8.85
C ILE A 547 2.59 6.20 -8.76
N GLU A 548 2.70 5.53 -9.90
CA GLU A 548 3.05 4.11 -10.01
C GLU A 548 4.54 3.96 -10.30
N PHE A 549 5.22 3.11 -9.55
CA PHE A 549 6.65 2.83 -9.69
C PHE A 549 6.91 1.51 -10.42
#